data_6bbe4d8e736234341c011d03853b635b
#
_entry.id   6bbe4d8e736234341c011d03853b635b
#
_cell.length_a   1.000
_cell.length_b   1.000
_cell.length_c   1.000
_cell.angle_alpha   90.00
_cell.angle_beta   90.00
_cell.angle_gamma   90.00
#
_symmetry.space_group_name_H-M   'P 1'
#
loop_
_entity.id
_entity.type
_entity.pdbx_description
1 polymer ?
#
loop_
_entity_poly.entity_id
_entity_poly.type
_entity_poly.pdbx_seq_one_letter_code
_entity_poly.pdbx_strand_id
1 'polypeptide(L)'
;MNSFSYDRPPLQEPRPAEPGEWPEFEATLAVVNRDVTATLPGQDPLILMVAPSWQPLPPNGIDRGLVFVAMPDGRWQGNAVNADLEEGDPPEPDDAMTALSLVAGAAQDTIMELLWQAWPICLEHKVGMHLRPAGTTDDWHGGETDTSNPEVWWCRGSRDGTCHDVSLVGELG
;
A
#
# COMPACT_ATOMS: atom_id res chain seq x y z
N MET A 1 -40.24 -20.18 -23.83
CA MET A 1 -38.87 -19.64 -23.88
C MET A 1 -38.76 -18.47 -22.90
N ASN A 2 -38.31 -18.75 -21.67
CA ASN A 2 -38.12 -17.68 -20.67
C ASN A 2 -36.76 -17.07 -20.87
N SER A 3 -36.73 -15.86 -21.40
CA SER A 3 -35.54 -15.02 -21.46
C SER A 3 -35.29 -14.51 -20.05
N PHE A 4 -34.32 -15.11 -19.34
CA PHE A 4 -33.80 -14.52 -18.12
C PHE A 4 -32.93 -13.32 -18.53
N SER A 5 -33.52 -12.14 -18.47
CA SER A 5 -32.76 -10.89 -18.53
C SER A 5 -32.02 -10.78 -17.20
N TYR A 6 -30.72 -11.05 -17.22
CA TYR A 6 -29.84 -10.71 -16.10
C TYR A 6 -29.65 -9.18 -16.14
N ASP A 7 -30.53 -8.47 -15.43
CA ASP A 7 -30.28 -7.08 -15.08
C ASP A 7 -29.07 -7.05 -14.13
N ARG A 8 -27.88 -7.02 -14.73
CA ARG A 8 -26.65 -6.79 -13.99
C ARG A 8 -26.69 -5.31 -13.57
N PRO A 9 -26.64 -4.99 -12.26
CA PRO A 9 -26.51 -3.60 -11.86
C PRO A 9 -25.31 -2.99 -12.57
N PRO A 10 -25.35 -1.71 -12.93
CA PRO A 10 -24.23 -1.05 -13.58
C PRO A 10 -23.01 -1.22 -12.70
N LEU A 11 -21.89 -1.64 -13.29
CA LEU A 11 -20.62 -1.74 -12.60
C LEU A 11 -20.32 -0.35 -12.03
N GLN A 12 -20.20 -0.24 -10.73
CA GLN A 12 -19.75 0.99 -10.12
C GLN A 12 -18.32 1.27 -10.59
N GLU A 13 -18.08 2.48 -11.05
CA GLU A 13 -16.74 2.89 -11.44
C GLU A 13 -15.89 3.14 -10.20
N PRO A 14 -14.57 2.89 -10.27
CA PRO A 14 -13.66 3.28 -9.21
C PRO A 14 -13.75 4.78 -8.93
N ARG A 15 -13.67 5.17 -7.67
CA ARG A 15 -13.76 6.55 -7.22
C ARG A 15 -12.73 6.85 -6.14
N PRO A 16 -12.35 8.11 -5.95
CA PRO A 16 -11.61 8.49 -4.74
C PRO A 16 -12.39 8.15 -3.48
N ALA A 17 -11.69 7.75 -2.42
CA ALA A 17 -12.28 7.61 -1.10
C ALA A 17 -12.78 8.96 -0.58
N GLU A 18 -13.92 8.94 0.09
CA GLU A 18 -14.43 10.14 0.77
C GLU A 18 -13.64 10.37 2.08
N PRO A 19 -13.40 11.62 2.47
CA PRO A 19 -12.70 11.91 3.71
C PRO A 19 -13.36 11.25 4.93
N GLY A 20 -12.58 10.48 5.69
CA GLY A 20 -13.03 9.72 6.85
C GLY A 20 -13.75 8.41 6.52
N GLU A 21 -13.76 7.98 5.27
CA GLU A 21 -14.30 6.69 4.86
C GLU A 21 -13.40 5.53 5.30
N TRP A 22 -12.08 5.75 5.29
CA TRP A 22 -11.04 4.80 5.64
C TRP A 22 -9.99 5.45 6.57
N PRO A 23 -10.35 5.76 7.82
CA PRO A 23 -9.57 6.64 8.69
C PRO A 23 -8.17 6.12 9.00
N GLU A 24 -7.98 4.80 9.19
CA GLU A 24 -6.66 4.22 9.47
C GLU A 24 -5.76 4.24 8.23
N PHE A 25 -6.31 3.90 7.06
CA PHE A 25 -5.57 3.97 5.81
C PHE A 25 -5.28 5.43 5.41
N GLU A 26 -6.19 6.37 5.66
CA GLU A 26 -5.96 7.80 5.41
C GLU A 26 -4.84 8.34 6.29
N ALA A 27 -4.86 8.04 7.60
CA ALA A 27 -3.82 8.44 8.53
C ALA A 27 -2.46 7.88 8.13
N THR A 28 -2.43 6.61 7.75
CA THR A 28 -1.22 5.91 7.30
C THR A 28 -0.70 6.47 5.98
N LEU A 29 -1.58 6.72 5.02
CA LEU A 29 -1.19 7.31 3.73
C LEU A 29 -0.62 8.72 3.91
N ALA A 30 -1.11 9.48 4.88
CA ALA A 30 -0.52 10.78 5.22
C ALA A 30 0.93 10.66 5.70
N VAL A 31 1.28 9.58 6.41
CA VAL A 31 2.68 9.27 6.79
C VAL A 31 3.53 8.97 5.56
N VAL A 32 3.08 8.06 4.70
CA VAL A 32 3.80 7.69 3.46
C VAL A 32 3.96 8.89 2.52
N ASN A 33 2.97 9.76 2.43
CA ASN A 33 3.02 10.96 1.60
C ASN A 33 4.08 11.98 2.05
N ARG A 34 4.57 11.93 3.29
CA ARG A 34 5.75 12.72 3.70
C ARG A 34 6.98 12.28 2.93
N ASP A 35 7.19 10.97 2.82
CA ASP A 35 8.31 10.41 2.07
C ASP A 35 8.18 10.69 0.57
N VAL A 36 6.98 10.58 0.00
CA VAL A 36 6.70 10.96 -1.39
C VAL A 36 7.10 12.42 -1.63
N THR A 37 6.64 13.32 -0.77
CA THR A 37 6.93 14.76 -0.90
C THR A 37 8.43 15.06 -0.77
N ALA A 38 9.12 14.38 0.15
CA ALA A 38 10.54 14.59 0.40
C ALA A 38 11.44 14.04 -0.73
N THR A 39 11.04 12.94 -1.37
CA THR A 39 11.91 12.18 -2.28
C THR A 39 11.51 12.27 -3.76
N LEU A 40 10.29 12.71 -4.07
CA LEU A 40 9.76 12.86 -5.42
C LEU A 40 9.30 14.31 -5.66
N PRO A 41 10.22 15.25 -5.85
CA PRO A 41 9.87 16.66 -6.01
C PRO A 41 8.96 16.86 -7.25
N GLY A 42 7.84 17.54 -7.05
CA GLY A 42 6.84 17.77 -8.09
C GLY A 42 5.79 16.67 -8.25
N GLN A 43 5.90 15.59 -7.47
CA GLN A 43 4.84 14.59 -7.36
C GLN A 43 3.80 15.05 -6.33
N ASP A 44 2.55 15.17 -6.76
CA ASP A 44 1.43 15.41 -5.85
C ASP A 44 1.21 14.19 -4.94
N PRO A 45 0.65 14.38 -3.74
CA PRO A 45 0.39 13.30 -2.79
C PRO A 45 -0.47 12.18 -3.40
N LEU A 46 -0.17 10.93 -3.02
CA LEU A 46 -1.00 9.77 -3.34
C LEU A 46 -2.36 9.87 -2.66
N ILE A 47 -3.35 9.22 -3.25
CA ILE A 47 -4.74 9.18 -2.77
C ILE A 47 -5.21 7.75 -2.57
N LEU A 48 -6.30 7.56 -1.82
CA LEU A 48 -7.01 6.29 -1.77
C LEU A 48 -8.09 6.26 -2.86
N MET A 49 -8.15 5.15 -3.59
CA MET A 49 -9.21 4.84 -4.54
C MET A 49 -10.02 3.66 -4.04
N VAL A 50 -11.34 3.71 -4.21
CA VAL A 50 -12.24 2.61 -3.88
C VAL A 50 -12.81 2.05 -5.18
N ALA A 51 -12.62 0.75 -5.40
CA ALA A 51 -13.19 0.01 -6.52
C ALA A 51 -14.17 -1.05 -6.01
N PRO A 52 -15.20 -1.39 -6.80
CA PRO A 52 -16.10 -2.48 -6.43
C PRO A 52 -15.36 -3.80 -6.29
N SER A 53 -15.77 -4.63 -5.34
CA SER A 53 -15.24 -5.99 -5.24
C SER A 53 -15.66 -6.80 -6.47
N TRP A 54 -14.70 -7.50 -7.08
CA TRP A 54 -15.00 -8.46 -8.16
C TRP A 54 -15.46 -9.83 -7.63
N GLN A 55 -15.34 -10.05 -6.32
CA GLN A 55 -15.80 -11.29 -5.70
C GLN A 55 -17.32 -11.26 -5.52
N PRO A 56 -18.00 -12.40 -5.70
CA PRO A 56 -19.41 -12.49 -5.36
C PRO A 56 -19.59 -12.20 -3.87
N LEU A 57 -20.39 -11.20 -3.57
CA LEU A 57 -20.74 -10.89 -2.19
C LEU A 57 -21.58 -12.02 -1.60
N PRO A 58 -21.43 -12.35 -0.31
CA PRO A 58 -22.36 -13.23 0.37
C PRO A 58 -23.78 -12.64 0.30
N PRO A 59 -24.84 -13.46 0.36
CA PRO A 59 -26.21 -13.03 0.13
C PRO A 59 -26.71 -11.84 0.97
N ASN A 60 -26.05 -11.58 2.10
CA ASN A 60 -26.32 -10.44 3.00
C ASN A 60 -25.08 -9.54 3.18
N GLY A 61 -24.06 -9.69 2.34
CA GLY A 61 -22.82 -8.93 2.42
C GLY A 61 -23.00 -7.51 1.90
N ILE A 62 -22.36 -6.57 2.58
CA ILE A 62 -22.22 -5.19 2.12
C ILE A 62 -20.92 -5.12 1.31
N ASP A 63 -20.99 -4.65 0.05
CA ASP A 63 -19.79 -4.33 -0.70
C ASP A 63 -19.15 -3.07 -0.09
N ARG A 64 -18.07 -3.27 0.63
CA ARG A 64 -17.26 -2.15 1.17
C ARG A 64 -16.27 -1.62 0.15
N GLY A 65 -16.12 -2.32 -0.97
CA GLY A 65 -15.13 -2.02 -1.99
C GLY A 65 -13.72 -2.48 -1.64
N LEU A 66 -12.88 -2.46 -2.66
CA LEU A 66 -11.44 -2.70 -2.55
C LEU A 66 -10.72 -1.35 -2.54
N VAL A 67 -9.83 -1.16 -1.59
CA VAL A 67 -9.09 0.09 -1.40
C VAL A 67 -7.70 -0.02 -1.99
N PHE A 68 -7.33 0.93 -2.82
CA PHE A 68 -6.04 0.99 -3.49
C PHE A 68 -5.32 2.30 -3.19
N VAL A 69 -4.01 2.24 -3.08
CA VAL A 69 -3.17 3.44 -3.08
C VAL A 69 -2.91 3.83 -4.52
N ALA A 70 -3.23 5.07 -4.87
CA ALA A 70 -3.23 5.54 -6.24
C ALA A 70 -2.47 6.86 -6.42
N MET A 71 -2.07 7.12 -7.65
CA MET A 71 -1.60 8.43 -8.08
C MET A 71 -2.75 9.46 -8.00
N PRO A 72 -2.46 10.77 -7.96
CA PRO A 72 -3.49 11.82 -7.89
C PRO A 72 -4.49 11.79 -9.05
N ASP A 73 -4.12 11.22 -10.18
CA ASP A 73 -4.99 11.03 -11.36
C ASP A 73 -5.89 9.78 -11.28
N GLY A 74 -5.85 9.05 -10.16
CA GLY A 74 -6.65 7.88 -9.89
C GLY A 74 -6.09 6.56 -10.45
N ARG A 75 -4.93 6.55 -11.09
CA ARG A 75 -4.26 5.30 -11.52
C ARG A 75 -3.54 4.63 -10.37
N TRP A 76 -3.62 3.33 -10.30
CA TRP A 76 -2.90 2.50 -9.32
C TRP A 76 -2.34 1.24 -9.94
N GLN A 77 -1.46 0.58 -9.21
CA GLN A 77 -0.95 -0.76 -9.49
C GLN A 77 -0.86 -1.57 -8.18
N GLY A 78 -0.74 -2.88 -8.32
CA GLY A 78 -0.67 -3.77 -7.18
C GLY A 78 -2.04 -4.17 -6.62
N ASN A 79 -2.00 -4.74 -5.42
CA ASN A 79 -3.17 -5.27 -4.74
C ASN A 79 -3.89 -4.20 -3.90
N ALA A 80 -5.17 -4.44 -3.63
CA ALA A 80 -5.91 -3.65 -2.67
C ALA A 80 -5.32 -3.84 -1.26
N VAL A 81 -5.24 -2.77 -0.47
CA VAL A 81 -4.70 -2.81 0.89
C VAL A 81 -5.59 -3.59 1.87
N ASN A 82 -6.83 -3.85 1.48
CA ASN A 82 -7.80 -4.65 2.24
C ASN A 82 -8.17 -5.97 1.53
N ALA A 83 -7.34 -6.47 0.61
CA ALA A 83 -7.66 -7.67 -0.17
C ALA A 83 -7.70 -8.95 0.67
N ASP A 84 -6.89 -9.04 1.72
CA ASP A 84 -6.71 -10.24 2.55
C ASP A 84 -7.59 -10.24 3.81
N LEU A 85 -8.49 -9.25 3.97
CA LEU A 85 -9.42 -9.23 5.09
C LEU A 85 -10.49 -10.32 4.92
N GLU A 86 -10.67 -11.13 5.98
CA GLU A 86 -11.65 -12.21 6.00
C GLU A 86 -13.06 -11.70 6.31
N GLU A 87 -14.07 -12.56 6.07
CA GLU A 87 -15.46 -12.25 6.43
C GLU A 87 -15.58 -12.14 7.96
N GLY A 88 -15.96 -10.96 8.44
CA GLY A 88 -16.10 -10.66 9.87
C GLY A 88 -14.98 -9.82 10.44
N ASP A 89 -13.89 -9.63 9.71
CA ASP A 89 -12.84 -8.70 10.10
C ASP A 89 -13.33 -7.23 10.04
N PRO A 90 -12.73 -6.34 10.84
CA PRO A 90 -12.93 -4.92 10.68
C PRO A 90 -12.50 -4.49 9.25
N PRO A 91 -13.08 -3.39 8.71
CA PRO A 91 -12.79 -2.95 7.35
C PRO A 91 -11.35 -2.48 7.13
N GLU A 92 -10.67 -2.17 8.21
CA GLU A 92 -9.27 -1.75 8.27
C GLU A 92 -8.57 -2.49 9.41
N PRO A 93 -7.25 -2.71 9.34
CA PRO A 93 -6.51 -3.28 10.46
C PRO A 93 -6.64 -2.43 11.72
N ASP A 94 -6.87 -3.08 12.87
CA ASP A 94 -6.86 -2.40 14.18
C ASP A 94 -5.44 -2.00 14.61
N ASP A 95 -4.43 -2.59 13.99
CA ASP A 95 -3.02 -2.35 14.26
C ASP A 95 -2.43 -1.38 13.24
N ALA A 96 -2.00 -0.21 13.73
CA ALA A 96 -1.41 0.84 12.90
C ALA A 96 -0.14 0.39 12.14
N MET A 97 0.62 -0.56 12.68
CA MET A 97 1.82 -1.08 12.01
C MET A 97 1.44 -1.94 10.80
N THR A 98 0.44 -2.79 10.95
CA THR A 98 -0.11 -3.57 9.83
C THR A 98 -0.67 -2.64 8.75
N ALA A 99 -1.44 -1.62 9.13
CA ALA A 99 -1.93 -0.62 8.18
C ALA A 99 -0.78 0.08 7.45
N LEU A 100 0.30 0.44 8.17
CA LEU A 100 1.47 1.10 7.59
C LEU A 100 2.19 0.19 6.58
N SER A 101 2.40 -1.08 6.92
CA SER A 101 3.02 -2.05 6.01
C SER A 101 2.22 -2.20 4.71
N LEU A 102 0.90 -2.36 4.82
CA LEU A 102 0.01 -2.52 3.66
C LEU A 102 0.02 -1.27 2.77
N VAL A 103 -0.15 -0.09 3.35
CA VAL A 103 -0.23 1.17 2.57
C VAL A 103 1.12 1.56 1.98
N ALA A 104 2.22 1.39 2.73
CA ALA A 104 3.56 1.70 2.21
C ALA A 104 3.98 0.74 1.09
N GLY A 105 3.67 -0.56 1.21
CA GLY A 105 3.89 -1.53 0.16
C GLY A 105 3.10 -1.21 -1.11
N ALA A 106 1.80 -0.91 -0.98
CA ALA A 106 0.96 -0.53 -2.11
C ALA A 106 1.39 0.79 -2.76
N ALA A 107 1.88 1.75 -1.97
CA ALA A 107 2.46 2.99 -2.48
C ALA A 107 3.72 2.72 -3.30
N GLN A 108 4.60 1.85 -2.79
CA GLN A 108 5.82 1.44 -3.50
C GLN A 108 5.49 0.80 -4.85
N ASP A 109 4.57 -0.15 -4.89
CA ASP A 109 4.13 -0.81 -6.11
C ASP A 109 3.56 0.20 -7.13
N THR A 110 2.66 1.06 -6.68
CA THR A 110 2.04 2.08 -7.54
C THR A 110 3.07 3.05 -8.12
N ILE A 111 3.98 3.57 -7.30
CA ILE A 111 5.03 4.50 -7.76
C ILE A 111 5.98 3.81 -8.73
N MET A 112 6.49 2.63 -8.37
CA MET A 112 7.46 1.92 -9.19
C MET A 112 6.91 1.54 -10.56
N GLU A 113 5.70 1.05 -10.62
CA GLU A 113 5.06 0.61 -11.87
C GLU A 113 4.60 1.78 -12.75
N LEU A 114 4.09 2.86 -12.16
CA LEU A 114 3.55 3.97 -12.95
C LEU A 114 4.59 5.03 -13.31
N LEU A 115 5.64 5.19 -12.51
CA LEU A 115 6.75 6.12 -12.82
C LEU A 115 7.97 5.42 -13.42
N TRP A 116 7.96 4.09 -13.54
CA TRP A 116 9.05 3.28 -14.10
C TRP A 116 10.41 3.56 -13.44
N GLN A 117 10.40 3.75 -12.14
CA GLN A 117 11.61 4.01 -11.35
C GLN A 117 11.56 3.31 -10.00
N ALA A 118 12.70 2.90 -9.48
CA ALA A 118 12.78 2.41 -8.11
C ALA A 118 12.43 3.54 -7.13
N TRP A 119 11.65 3.23 -6.09
CA TRP A 119 11.29 4.15 -5.03
C TRP A 119 11.05 3.38 -3.71
N PRO A 120 11.49 3.91 -2.56
CA PRO A 120 12.45 5.01 -2.43
C PRO A 120 13.88 4.58 -2.81
N ILE A 121 14.79 5.54 -2.97
CA ILE A 121 16.19 5.29 -3.32
C ILE A 121 17.08 5.55 -2.12
N CYS A 122 17.93 4.58 -1.76
CA CYS A 122 19.00 4.79 -0.82
C CYS A 122 20.04 5.76 -1.40
N LEU A 123 20.25 6.89 -0.76
CA LEU A 123 21.19 7.91 -1.27
C LEU A 123 22.65 7.47 -1.19
N GLU A 124 22.99 6.57 -0.29
CA GLU A 124 24.34 6.01 -0.14
C GLU A 124 24.67 5.03 -1.27
N HIS A 125 23.80 4.03 -1.48
CA HIS A 125 24.06 2.93 -2.41
C HIS A 125 23.45 3.12 -3.80
N LYS A 126 22.56 4.12 -3.98
CA LYS A 126 21.84 4.41 -5.25
C LYS A 126 21.00 3.24 -5.77
N VAL A 127 20.45 2.46 -4.87
CA VAL A 127 19.55 1.33 -5.16
C VAL A 127 18.19 1.54 -4.53
N GLY A 128 17.17 0.88 -5.06
CA GLY A 128 15.84 0.87 -4.46
C GLY A 128 15.88 0.27 -3.07
N MET A 129 15.11 0.86 -2.16
CA MET A 129 14.91 0.34 -0.81
C MET A 129 13.69 -0.58 -0.77
N HIS A 130 13.61 -1.38 0.28
CA HIS A 130 12.50 -2.28 0.54
C HIS A 130 11.87 -1.93 1.88
N LEU A 131 10.57 -2.17 1.98
CA LEU A 131 9.88 -2.12 3.26
C LEU A 131 10.24 -3.35 4.09
N ARG A 132 10.72 -3.17 5.30
CA ARG A 132 11.10 -4.24 6.24
C ARG A 132 10.89 -3.79 7.68
N PRO A 133 10.63 -4.71 8.62
CA PRO A 133 10.78 -4.42 10.03
C PRO A 133 12.22 -4.02 10.38
N ALA A 134 12.38 -3.06 11.27
CA ALA A 134 13.69 -2.57 11.70
C ALA A 134 14.58 -3.72 12.24
N GLY A 135 15.86 -3.68 11.91
CA GLY A 135 16.82 -4.70 12.31
C GLY A 135 16.82 -5.96 11.41
N THR A 136 16.14 -5.93 10.28
CA THR A 136 16.20 -7.04 9.30
C THR A 136 17.62 -7.21 8.78
N THR A 137 18.13 -8.45 8.81
CA THR A 137 19.46 -8.83 8.30
C THR A 137 19.40 -9.39 6.88
N ASP A 138 20.56 -9.47 6.21
CA ASP A 138 20.65 -9.94 4.82
C ASP A 138 20.32 -11.44 4.64
N ASP A 139 20.33 -12.21 5.73
CA ASP A 139 20.00 -13.64 5.75
C ASP A 139 18.49 -13.92 5.63
N TRP A 140 17.76 -13.05 4.97
CA TRP A 140 16.32 -13.18 4.79
C TRP A 140 15.97 -14.38 3.88
N HIS A 141 16.04 -15.56 4.42
CA HIS A 141 15.47 -16.78 3.86
C HIS A 141 14.19 -17.21 4.59
N GLY A 142 13.34 -16.25 4.96
CA GLY A 142 12.04 -16.55 5.58
C GLY A 142 12.13 -16.90 7.06
N GLY A 143 13.18 -16.46 7.76
CA GLY A 143 13.22 -16.47 9.22
C GLY A 143 12.13 -15.58 9.80
N GLU A 144 11.62 -15.92 10.97
CA GLU A 144 10.66 -15.11 11.71
C GLU A 144 11.24 -13.71 11.92
N THR A 145 10.79 -12.77 11.08
CA THR A 145 11.06 -11.35 11.30
C THR A 145 10.19 -10.94 12.49
N ASP A 146 10.78 -10.27 13.47
CA ASP A 146 10.01 -9.72 14.57
C ASP A 146 9.11 -8.59 14.05
N THR A 147 7.87 -8.94 13.75
CA THR A 147 6.87 -8.00 13.24
C THR A 147 6.44 -6.95 14.27
N SER A 148 6.96 -7.01 15.51
CA SER A 148 6.75 -5.98 16.53
C SER A 148 7.64 -4.75 16.32
N ASN A 149 8.69 -4.86 15.48
CA ASN A 149 9.57 -3.74 15.18
C ASN A 149 8.91 -2.81 14.15
N PRO A 150 9.17 -1.49 14.23
CA PRO A 150 8.60 -0.53 13.30
C PRO A 150 9.08 -0.77 11.87
N GLU A 151 8.22 -0.48 10.89
CA GLU A 151 8.55 -0.55 9.48
C GLU A 151 9.55 0.54 9.09
N VAL A 152 10.58 0.13 8.37
CA VAL A 152 11.64 0.99 7.87
C VAL A 152 11.85 0.85 6.37
N TRP A 153 12.37 1.87 5.76
CA TRP A 153 13.01 1.77 4.46
C TRP A 153 14.38 1.15 4.64
N TRP A 154 14.50 -0.09 4.22
CA TRP A 154 15.68 -0.92 4.35
C TRP A 154 16.45 -0.99 3.04
N CYS A 155 17.76 -0.76 3.11
CA CYS A 155 18.64 -0.86 1.97
C CYS A 155 19.42 -2.18 2.02
N ARG A 156 19.34 -2.94 0.94
CA ARG A 156 20.10 -4.19 0.80
C ARG A 156 21.62 -3.96 0.71
N GLY A 157 22.06 -2.73 0.49
CA GLY A 157 23.43 -2.41 0.19
C GLY A 157 23.75 -2.57 -1.30
N SER A 158 25.00 -2.25 -1.64
CA SER A 158 25.57 -2.53 -2.95
C SER A 158 26.19 -3.95 -2.97
N ARG A 159 27.02 -4.23 -3.99
CA ARG A 159 27.79 -5.49 -4.09
C ARG A 159 28.69 -5.76 -2.89
N ASP A 160 28.93 -4.77 -2.05
CA ASP A 160 29.77 -4.85 -0.85
C ASP A 160 29.04 -5.39 0.38
N GLY A 161 27.72 -5.67 0.27
CA GLY A 161 26.97 -6.52 1.18
C GLY A 161 26.58 -5.94 2.52
N THR A 162 26.61 -4.62 2.71
CA THR A 162 26.17 -4.00 3.98
C THR A 162 24.72 -3.53 3.89
N CYS A 163 23.79 -4.41 4.29
CA CYS A 163 22.41 -3.99 4.48
C CYS A 163 22.27 -3.10 5.73
N HIS A 164 21.34 -2.17 5.69
CA HIS A 164 21.06 -1.29 6.82
C HIS A 164 19.66 -0.68 6.74
N ASP A 165 19.13 -0.32 7.91
CA ASP A 165 17.95 0.51 8.03
C ASP A 165 18.32 1.94 7.64
N VAL A 166 17.53 2.56 6.76
CA VAL A 166 17.79 3.93 6.31
C VAL A 166 16.97 4.93 7.12
N SER A 167 15.68 4.69 7.26
CA SER A 167 14.75 5.60 7.93
C SER A 167 13.48 4.86 8.30
N LEU A 168 12.78 5.33 9.33
CA LEU A 168 11.38 4.96 9.51
C LEU A 168 10.55 5.43 8.32
N VAL A 169 9.47 4.71 8.03
CA VAL A 169 8.49 5.16 7.03
C VAL A 169 7.87 6.49 7.49
N GLY A 170 7.88 7.49 6.59
CA GLY A 170 7.41 8.84 6.87
C GLY A 170 8.47 9.81 7.38
N GLU A 171 9.75 9.40 7.45
CA GLU A 171 10.87 10.20 7.94
C GLU A 171 12.02 10.34 6.93
N LEU A 172 11.79 10.03 5.64
CA LEU A 172 12.73 10.33 4.57
C LEU A 172 12.79 11.83 4.32
N GLY A 173 13.92 12.47 4.61
CA GLY A 173 14.09 13.92 4.39
C GLY A 173 15.50 14.42 4.60
#